data_69c48fcc8c6d96f5f170add0e7829a30
#
_entry.id   69c48fcc8c6d96f5f170add0e7829a30
#
_cell.length_a   1.000
_cell.length_b   1.000
_cell.length_c   1.000
_cell.angle_alpha   90.00
_cell.angle_beta   90.00
_cell.angle_gamma   90.00
#
_symmetry.space_group_name_H-M   'P 1'
#
loop_
_entity.id
_entity.type
_entity.pdbx_description
1 polymer ?
#
loop_
_entity_poly.entity_id
_entity_poly.type
_entity_poly.pdbx_seq_one_letter_code
_entity_poly.pdbx_strand_id
1 'polypeptide(L)'
;WLYTAAKLKNENALRAFVRINGKTGSNVTQQVLRFRNALALTENKEIRDQIYKGLGKCNTLNAMRTLHLGLKEPNSRSTAADGLATIFLASPEFQGQMTREWMQEAMSALSEADQKSAVQKVMAKGGTPTGFYTMFNGQDLRGWKGLVDNPVKRRNMSADTLAKKQIKADAVMRTGWYA
;
A
#
# COMPACT_ATOMS: atom_id res chain seq x y z
N TRP A 1 -17.67 20.91 -7.57
CA TRP A 1 -18.07 22.01 -6.68
C TRP A 1 -17.66 21.75 -5.24
N LEU A 2 -18.08 20.65 -4.58
CA LEU A 2 -17.71 20.37 -3.17
C LEU A 2 -16.20 20.32 -2.94
N TYR A 3 -15.45 19.69 -3.85
CA TYR A 3 -13.99 19.62 -3.76
C TYR A 3 -13.34 21.01 -3.93
N THR A 4 -13.88 21.82 -4.83
CA THR A 4 -13.43 23.21 -5.01
C THR A 4 -13.71 24.05 -3.78
N ALA A 5 -14.90 23.92 -3.19
CA ALA A 5 -15.23 24.60 -1.94
C ALA A 5 -14.37 24.12 -0.74
N ALA A 6 -14.05 22.82 -0.70
CA ALA A 6 -13.16 22.26 0.30
C ALA A 6 -11.72 22.82 0.19
N LYS A 7 -11.21 23.07 -1.01
CA LYS A 7 -9.91 23.74 -1.22
C LYS A 7 -9.84 25.14 -0.61
N LEU A 8 -10.99 25.81 -0.47
CA LEU A 8 -11.12 27.10 0.21
C LEU A 8 -11.22 26.96 1.76
N LYS A 9 -10.78 25.83 2.31
CA LYS A 9 -10.82 25.50 3.74
C LYS A 9 -12.23 25.46 4.35
N ASN A 10 -13.25 25.17 3.55
CA ASN A 10 -14.61 24.96 4.04
C ASN A 10 -14.78 23.53 4.55
N GLU A 11 -14.68 23.33 5.86
CA GLU A 11 -14.79 22.00 6.48
C GLU A 11 -16.16 21.34 6.23
N ASN A 12 -17.25 22.08 6.18
CA ASN A 12 -18.57 21.50 5.90
C ASN A 12 -18.65 20.92 4.48
N ALA A 13 -18.07 21.62 3.50
CA ALA A 13 -17.97 21.13 2.14
C ALA A 13 -17.08 19.86 2.07
N LEU A 14 -16.00 19.83 2.85
CA LEU A 14 -15.11 18.66 2.91
C LEU A 14 -15.81 17.46 3.57
N ARG A 15 -16.53 17.65 4.68
CA ARG A 15 -17.35 16.60 5.31
C ARG A 15 -18.40 16.03 4.33
N ALA A 16 -19.09 16.91 3.61
CA ALA A 16 -20.06 16.49 2.59
C ALA A 16 -19.37 15.72 1.45
N PHE A 17 -18.23 16.19 0.97
CA PHE A 17 -17.44 15.50 -0.06
C PHE A 17 -17.02 14.10 0.36
N VAL A 18 -16.45 13.95 1.57
CA VAL A 18 -16.00 12.67 2.13
C VAL A 18 -17.19 11.70 2.25
N ARG A 19 -18.33 12.17 2.77
CA ARG A 19 -19.56 11.37 2.92
C ARG A 19 -20.10 10.88 1.59
N ILE A 20 -20.14 11.75 0.58
CA ILE A 20 -20.62 11.39 -0.77
C ILE A 20 -19.65 10.40 -1.42
N ASN A 21 -18.35 10.64 -1.34
CA ASN A 21 -17.35 9.74 -1.89
C ASN A 21 -17.44 8.32 -1.31
N GLY A 22 -17.79 8.19 -0.03
CA GLY A 22 -17.96 6.89 0.64
C GLY A 22 -19.24 6.13 0.24
N LYS A 23 -20.22 6.77 -0.40
CA LYS A 23 -21.51 6.18 -0.75
C LYS A 23 -21.67 5.76 -2.21
N THR A 24 -20.86 6.30 -3.09
CA THR A 24 -21.05 6.12 -4.53
C THR A 24 -20.44 4.82 -5.02
N GLY A 25 -21.17 4.07 -5.85
CA GLY A 25 -20.66 2.95 -6.67
C GLY A 25 -19.68 3.40 -7.76
N SER A 26 -18.90 4.46 -7.50
CA SER A 26 -17.87 4.95 -8.38
C SER A 26 -16.68 3.99 -8.42
N ASN A 27 -15.87 4.07 -9.46
CA ASN A 27 -14.64 3.33 -9.61
C ASN A 27 -13.77 3.48 -8.33
N VAL A 28 -13.44 2.35 -7.69
CA VAL A 28 -12.73 2.29 -6.42
C VAL A 28 -11.40 3.06 -6.47
N THR A 29 -10.69 3.02 -7.61
CA THR A 29 -9.43 3.75 -7.79
C THR A 29 -9.65 5.27 -7.69
N GLN A 30 -10.72 5.78 -8.30
CA GLN A 30 -11.07 7.20 -8.19
C GLN A 30 -11.51 7.55 -6.76
N GLN A 31 -12.20 6.64 -6.09
CA GLN A 31 -12.64 6.83 -4.71
C GLN A 31 -11.43 6.98 -3.77
N VAL A 32 -10.44 6.10 -3.90
CA VAL A 32 -9.17 6.18 -3.13
C VAL A 32 -8.42 7.48 -3.43
N LEU A 33 -8.32 7.88 -4.71
CA LEU A 33 -7.66 9.14 -5.09
C LEU A 33 -8.34 10.36 -4.45
N ARG A 34 -9.67 10.39 -4.45
CA ARG A 34 -10.46 11.47 -3.83
C ARG A 34 -10.25 11.53 -2.32
N PHE A 35 -10.20 10.38 -1.63
CA PHE A 35 -9.88 10.31 -0.21
C PHE A 35 -8.46 10.80 0.08
N ARG A 36 -7.46 10.41 -0.71
CA ARG A 36 -6.09 10.92 -0.56
C ARG A 36 -6.01 12.45 -0.74
N ASN A 37 -6.71 12.97 -1.74
CA ASN A 37 -6.76 14.41 -1.96
C ASN A 37 -7.48 15.13 -0.80
N ALA A 38 -8.50 14.52 -0.20
CA ALA A 38 -9.20 15.08 0.95
C ALA A 38 -8.31 15.12 2.21
N LEU A 39 -7.47 14.08 2.44
CA LEU A 39 -6.49 14.09 3.54
C LEU A 39 -5.54 15.28 3.48
N ALA A 40 -5.12 15.69 2.29
CA ALA A 40 -4.24 16.85 2.11
C ALA A 40 -4.90 18.21 2.43
N LEU A 41 -6.23 18.24 2.62
CA LEU A 41 -6.98 19.49 2.83
C LEU A 41 -7.35 19.73 4.30
N THR A 42 -7.08 18.79 5.22
CA THR A 42 -7.54 18.90 6.59
C THR A 42 -6.61 18.24 7.59
N GLU A 43 -6.46 18.86 8.76
CA GLU A 43 -5.88 18.28 9.95
C GLU A 43 -6.98 17.92 11.01
N ASN A 44 -8.25 18.17 10.69
CA ASN A 44 -9.36 17.85 11.57
C ASN A 44 -9.49 16.34 11.76
N LYS A 45 -9.30 15.88 13.00
CA LYS A 45 -9.29 14.45 13.37
C LYS A 45 -10.55 13.71 12.90
N GLU A 46 -11.73 14.29 13.13
CA GLU A 46 -13.00 13.63 12.79
C GLU A 46 -13.15 13.40 11.29
N ILE A 47 -12.71 14.37 10.48
CA ILE A 47 -12.74 14.24 9.01
C ILE A 47 -11.72 13.21 8.56
N ARG A 48 -10.51 13.21 9.13
CA ARG A 48 -9.48 12.21 8.83
C ARG A 48 -9.96 10.81 9.20
N ASP A 49 -10.56 10.63 10.35
CA ASP A 49 -11.15 9.34 10.77
C ASP A 49 -12.24 8.86 9.80
N GLN A 50 -13.11 9.76 9.33
CA GLN A 50 -14.11 9.42 8.32
C GLN A 50 -13.46 8.97 6.99
N ILE A 51 -12.37 9.64 6.59
CA ILE A 51 -11.60 9.26 5.39
C ILE A 51 -10.97 7.89 5.56
N TYR A 52 -10.30 7.61 6.68
CA TYR A 52 -9.68 6.31 6.94
C TYR A 52 -10.70 5.18 7.02
N LYS A 53 -11.87 5.41 7.66
CA LYS A 53 -13.01 4.48 7.62
C LYS A 53 -13.51 4.24 6.19
N GLY A 54 -13.55 5.27 5.37
CA GLY A 54 -13.89 5.16 3.96
C GLY A 54 -12.87 4.37 3.15
N LEU A 55 -11.59 4.61 3.36
CA LEU A 55 -10.49 3.87 2.73
C LEU A 55 -10.50 2.39 3.13
N GLY A 56 -10.81 2.05 4.38
CA GLY A 56 -10.95 0.66 4.83
C GLY A 56 -12.03 -0.15 4.09
N LYS A 57 -12.96 0.52 3.42
CA LYS A 57 -13.97 -0.10 2.55
C LYS A 57 -13.53 -0.25 1.09
N CYS A 58 -12.42 0.41 0.71
CA CYS A 58 -11.87 0.38 -0.63
C CYS A 58 -10.86 -0.77 -0.74
N ASN A 59 -11.33 -1.96 -1.07
CA ASN A 59 -10.52 -3.17 -1.12
C ASN A 59 -9.45 -3.11 -2.23
N THR A 60 -8.39 -2.31 -2.03
CA THR A 60 -7.27 -2.12 -2.95
C THR A 60 -5.95 -1.94 -2.20
N LEU A 61 -4.83 -2.31 -2.84
CA LEU A 61 -3.49 -2.09 -2.28
C LEU A 61 -3.19 -0.59 -2.09
N ASN A 62 -3.70 0.28 -2.96
CA ASN A 62 -3.52 1.73 -2.83
C ASN A 62 -4.23 2.30 -1.59
N ALA A 63 -5.40 1.75 -1.23
CA ALA A 63 -6.07 2.09 0.02
C ALA A 63 -5.24 1.62 1.22
N MET A 64 -4.74 0.38 1.21
CA MET A 64 -3.86 -0.15 2.27
C MET A 64 -2.61 0.71 2.45
N ARG A 65 -1.96 1.10 1.34
CA ARG A 65 -0.79 2.01 1.40
C ARG A 65 -1.13 3.35 2.05
N THR A 66 -2.28 3.92 1.72
CA THR A 66 -2.70 5.21 2.31
C THR A 66 -3.00 5.06 3.80
N LEU A 67 -3.65 3.97 4.21
CA LEU A 67 -3.90 3.63 5.60
C LEU A 67 -2.59 3.39 6.38
N HIS A 68 -1.64 2.68 5.79
CA HIS A 68 -0.31 2.49 6.38
C HIS A 68 0.41 3.82 6.64
N LEU A 69 0.35 4.77 5.69
CA LEU A 69 0.90 6.11 5.92
C LEU A 69 0.19 6.83 7.07
N GLY A 70 -1.11 6.59 7.25
CA GLY A 70 -1.91 7.12 8.36
C GLY A 70 -1.50 6.62 9.75
N LEU A 71 -0.76 5.50 9.84
CA LEU A 71 -0.20 5.03 11.12
C LEU A 71 0.81 6.00 11.74
N LYS A 72 1.36 6.93 10.96
CA LYS A 72 2.27 7.98 11.43
C LYS A 72 1.54 9.17 12.06
N GLU A 73 0.22 9.21 11.98
CA GLU A 73 -0.62 10.28 12.51
C GLU A 73 -1.16 9.90 13.91
N PRO A 74 -0.64 10.47 15.00
CA PRO A 74 -0.99 10.03 16.36
C PRO A 74 -2.50 10.04 16.65
N ASN A 75 -3.19 11.07 16.17
CA ASN A 75 -4.60 11.30 16.47
C ASN A 75 -5.57 10.35 15.73
N SER A 76 -5.17 9.82 14.56
CA SER A 76 -5.99 8.95 13.72
C SER A 76 -5.37 7.56 13.50
N ARG A 77 -4.27 7.28 14.20
CA ARG A 77 -3.49 6.05 14.06
C ARG A 77 -4.34 4.78 14.22
N SER A 78 -5.19 4.75 15.24
CA SER A 78 -6.07 3.60 15.49
C SER A 78 -7.06 3.40 14.35
N THR A 79 -7.74 4.45 13.91
CA THR A 79 -8.69 4.35 12.79
C THR A 79 -8.02 3.90 11.48
N ALA A 80 -6.79 4.35 11.24
CA ALA A 80 -6.01 3.91 10.09
C ALA A 80 -5.61 2.43 10.20
N ALA A 81 -5.21 1.97 11.40
CA ALA A 81 -4.88 0.58 11.68
C ALA A 81 -6.08 -0.35 11.48
N ASP A 82 -7.24 0.03 12.00
CA ASP A 82 -8.49 -0.74 11.87
C ASP A 82 -8.92 -0.85 10.40
N GLY A 83 -8.79 0.24 9.63
CA GLY A 83 -9.06 0.23 8.20
C GLY A 83 -8.10 -0.68 7.43
N LEU A 84 -6.81 -0.67 7.77
CA LEU A 84 -5.80 -1.53 7.17
C LEU A 84 -6.09 -3.01 7.45
N ALA A 85 -6.41 -3.34 8.71
CA ALA A 85 -6.77 -4.69 9.10
C ALA A 85 -8.05 -5.20 8.42
N THR A 86 -9.02 -4.31 8.20
CA THR A 86 -10.26 -4.64 7.48
C THR A 86 -9.96 -5.15 6.08
N ILE A 87 -9.13 -4.44 5.31
CA ILE A 87 -8.75 -4.87 3.95
C ILE A 87 -7.89 -6.14 4.01
N PHE A 88 -6.90 -6.19 4.91
CA PHE A 88 -6.01 -7.33 5.05
C PHE A 88 -6.75 -8.64 5.34
N LEU A 89 -7.76 -8.59 6.19
CA LEU A 89 -8.58 -9.77 6.53
C LEU A 89 -9.54 -10.17 5.41
N ALA A 90 -10.07 -9.18 4.67
CA ALA A 90 -11.04 -9.42 3.59
C ALA A 90 -10.41 -9.99 2.31
N SER A 91 -9.09 -9.78 2.10
CA SER A 91 -8.43 -10.02 0.80
C SER A 91 -7.15 -10.84 0.95
N PRO A 92 -7.25 -12.16 0.83
CA PRO A 92 -6.07 -13.05 0.90
C PRO A 92 -4.97 -12.67 -0.10
N GLU A 93 -5.33 -12.14 -1.27
CA GLU A 93 -4.39 -11.68 -2.30
C GLU A 93 -3.49 -10.52 -1.84
N PHE A 94 -3.88 -9.80 -0.79
CA PHE A 94 -3.08 -8.75 -0.20
C PHE A 94 -2.29 -9.19 1.05
N GLN A 95 -2.28 -10.47 1.39
CA GLN A 95 -1.59 -11.00 2.57
C GLN A 95 -0.12 -11.38 2.28
N GLY A 96 0.53 -10.71 1.33
CA GLY A 96 1.93 -10.88 0.99
C GLY A 96 2.88 -10.26 2.02
N GLN A 97 4.19 -10.43 1.82
CA GLN A 97 5.21 -9.98 2.76
C GLN A 97 5.05 -8.50 3.14
N MET A 98 4.98 -7.62 2.16
CA MET A 98 4.91 -6.16 2.38
C MET A 98 3.73 -5.76 3.27
N THR A 99 2.55 -6.30 3.02
CA THR A 99 1.35 -5.95 3.78
C THR A 99 1.33 -6.60 5.17
N ARG A 100 2.00 -7.74 5.34
CA ARG A 100 2.25 -8.34 6.66
C ARG A 100 3.15 -7.46 7.52
N GLU A 101 4.20 -6.88 6.93
CA GLU A 101 5.06 -5.88 7.61
C GLU A 101 4.23 -4.67 8.06
N TRP A 102 3.40 -4.11 7.18
CA TRP A 102 2.48 -3.02 7.54
C TRP A 102 1.51 -3.39 8.66
N MET A 103 0.97 -4.62 8.63
CA MET A 103 0.10 -5.10 9.70
C MET A 103 0.83 -5.28 11.03
N GLN A 104 2.09 -5.70 11.00
CA GLN A 104 2.91 -5.81 12.19
C GLN A 104 3.11 -4.46 12.87
N GLU A 105 3.35 -3.39 12.10
CA GLU A 105 3.40 -2.01 12.60
C GLU A 105 2.05 -1.54 13.17
N ALA A 106 0.94 -1.95 12.55
CA ALA A 106 -0.41 -1.57 12.94
C ALA A 106 -0.93 -2.28 14.20
N MET A 107 -0.37 -3.45 14.55
CA MET A 107 -0.90 -4.33 15.62
C MET A 107 -1.10 -3.65 16.97
N SER A 108 -0.20 -2.74 17.36
CA SER A 108 -0.29 -2.00 18.63
C SER A 108 -1.38 -0.94 18.64
N ALA A 109 -1.87 -0.53 17.46
CA ALA A 109 -2.84 0.55 17.29
C ALA A 109 -4.26 0.05 16.98
N LEU A 110 -4.45 -1.26 16.78
CA LEU A 110 -5.77 -1.85 16.57
C LEU A 110 -6.67 -1.65 17.80
N SER A 111 -7.87 -1.13 17.57
CA SER A 111 -8.83 -0.82 18.64
C SER A 111 -9.61 -2.02 19.13
N GLU A 112 -9.96 -2.97 18.24
CA GLU A 112 -10.84 -4.09 18.52
C GLU A 112 -10.05 -5.38 18.79
N ALA A 113 -10.29 -6.02 19.94
CA ALA A 113 -9.61 -7.25 20.35
C ALA A 113 -9.86 -8.42 19.38
N ASP A 114 -11.08 -8.53 18.86
CA ASP A 114 -11.44 -9.59 17.91
C ASP A 114 -10.72 -9.41 16.58
N GLN A 115 -10.63 -8.18 16.08
CA GLN A 115 -9.89 -7.87 14.85
C GLN A 115 -8.40 -8.17 15.03
N LYS A 116 -7.83 -7.80 16.18
CA LYS A 116 -6.44 -8.10 16.53
C LYS A 116 -6.18 -9.61 16.56
N SER A 117 -7.07 -10.40 17.20
CA SER A 117 -7.01 -11.86 17.22
C SER A 117 -7.09 -12.47 15.82
N ALA A 118 -8.01 -11.96 14.97
CA ALA A 118 -8.15 -12.42 13.59
C ALA A 118 -6.88 -12.17 12.76
N VAL A 119 -6.29 -10.97 12.88
CA VAL A 119 -5.01 -10.64 12.22
C VAL A 119 -3.89 -11.55 12.69
N GLN A 120 -3.77 -11.79 13.99
CA GLN A 120 -2.77 -12.70 14.56
C GLN A 120 -2.89 -14.12 13.99
N LYS A 121 -4.11 -14.64 13.86
CA LYS A 121 -4.37 -15.96 13.26
C LYS A 121 -3.91 -16.04 11.81
N VAL A 122 -4.15 -14.98 11.02
CA VAL A 122 -3.68 -14.91 9.63
C VAL A 122 -2.16 -14.80 9.57
N MET A 123 -1.57 -13.98 10.44
CA MET A 123 -0.10 -13.79 10.52
C MET A 123 0.62 -15.07 10.94
N ALA A 124 0.03 -15.86 11.84
CA ALA A 124 0.60 -17.11 12.33
C ALA A 124 0.52 -18.29 11.34
N LYS A 125 -0.31 -18.17 10.26
CA LYS A 125 -0.35 -19.19 9.22
C LYS A 125 1.03 -19.30 8.56
N GLY A 126 1.67 -20.45 8.71
CA GLY A 126 2.92 -20.79 8.03
C GLY A 126 2.73 -20.92 6.51
N GLY A 127 3.82 -20.99 5.78
CA GLY A 127 3.87 -21.13 4.33
C GLY A 127 4.41 -19.88 3.62
N THR A 128 4.62 -19.99 2.33
CA THR A 128 5.03 -18.84 1.51
C THR A 128 3.87 -17.85 1.40
N PRO A 129 4.03 -16.60 1.85
CA PRO A 129 2.98 -15.61 1.70
C PRO A 129 2.59 -15.45 0.22
N THR A 130 1.29 -15.39 -0.06
CA THR A 130 0.77 -15.04 -1.38
C THR A 130 0.53 -13.54 -1.47
N GLY A 131 0.50 -12.98 -2.69
CA GLY A 131 0.22 -11.57 -2.93
C GLY A 131 1.46 -10.74 -3.25
N PHE A 132 1.50 -9.49 -2.80
CA PHE A 132 2.56 -8.55 -3.15
C PHE A 132 3.81 -8.71 -2.30
N TYR A 133 4.96 -8.71 -2.97
CA TYR A 133 6.29 -8.74 -2.36
C TYR A 133 7.02 -7.44 -2.61
N THR A 134 7.82 -7.01 -1.66
CA THR A 134 8.74 -5.89 -1.85
C THR A 134 9.86 -6.34 -2.79
N MET A 135 9.92 -5.77 -3.99
CA MET A 135 10.95 -6.09 -4.99
C MET A 135 12.30 -5.46 -4.65
N PHE A 136 12.30 -4.37 -3.91
CA PHE A 136 13.49 -3.64 -3.48
C PHE A 136 13.51 -3.53 -1.94
N ASN A 137 14.62 -3.90 -1.32
CA ASN A 137 14.77 -3.91 0.15
C ASN A 137 15.06 -2.52 0.75
N GLY A 138 15.16 -1.46 -0.07
CA GLY A 138 15.47 -0.10 0.38
C GLY A 138 16.94 0.16 0.69
N GLN A 139 17.83 -0.82 0.49
CA GLN A 139 19.25 -0.72 0.87
C GLN A 139 20.19 -1.08 -0.28
N ASP A 140 19.95 -2.17 -0.97
CA ASP A 140 20.85 -2.68 -2.01
C ASP A 140 20.08 -3.39 -3.13
N LEU A 141 20.81 -3.80 -4.16
CA LEU A 141 20.27 -4.53 -5.31
C LEU A 141 20.38 -6.06 -5.17
N ARG A 142 20.38 -6.58 -3.95
CA ARG A 142 20.41 -8.03 -3.70
C ARG A 142 19.19 -8.71 -4.33
N GLY A 143 19.42 -9.73 -5.10
CA GLY A 143 18.37 -10.45 -5.85
C GLY A 143 18.03 -9.86 -7.22
N TRP A 144 18.49 -8.65 -7.53
CA TRP A 144 18.35 -8.06 -8.85
C TRP A 144 19.44 -8.52 -9.81
N LYS A 145 19.11 -8.58 -11.11
CA LYS A 145 20.04 -8.94 -12.17
C LYS A 145 20.02 -7.90 -13.27
N GLY A 146 21.18 -7.59 -13.81
CA GLY A 146 21.31 -6.72 -14.97
C GLY A 146 20.60 -7.31 -16.19
N LEU A 147 20.03 -6.45 -17.02
CA LEU A 147 19.33 -6.87 -18.24
C LEU A 147 20.34 -7.30 -19.33
N VAL A 148 20.27 -8.56 -19.74
CA VAL A 148 21.04 -9.09 -20.86
C VAL A 148 20.18 -9.08 -22.11
N ASP A 149 20.47 -8.20 -23.07
CA ASP A 149 19.76 -8.14 -24.36
C ASP A 149 18.21 -8.14 -24.24
N ASN A 150 17.51 -8.23 -25.36
CA ASN A 150 16.07 -8.43 -25.36
C ASN A 150 15.70 -9.91 -25.13
N PRO A 151 14.45 -10.21 -24.73
CA PRO A 151 14.01 -11.58 -24.43
C PRO A 151 14.20 -12.58 -25.58
N VAL A 152 14.03 -12.14 -26.83
CA VAL A 152 14.16 -12.99 -28.00
C VAL A 152 15.63 -13.42 -28.22
N LYS A 153 16.56 -12.48 -28.17
CA LYS A 153 18.00 -12.75 -28.28
C LYS A 153 18.46 -13.63 -27.12
N ARG A 154 18.01 -13.35 -25.93
CA ARG A 154 18.37 -14.09 -24.71
C ARG A 154 17.92 -15.55 -24.77
N ARG A 155 16.72 -15.82 -25.32
CA ARG A 155 16.18 -17.17 -25.51
C ARG A 155 17.05 -18.02 -26.43
N ASN A 156 17.72 -17.40 -27.41
CA ASN A 156 18.52 -18.08 -28.42
C ASN A 156 20.02 -18.15 -28.05
N MET A 157 20.42 -17.69 -26.84
CA MET A 157 21.80 -17.78 -26.37
C MET A 157 22.08 -19.16 -25.77
N SER A 158 23.32 -19.66 -25.97
CA SER A 158 23.81 -20.78 -25.18
C SER A 158 23.97 -20.39 -23.71
N ALA A 159 23.89 -21.36 -22.79
CA ALA A 159 24.02 -21.15 -21.35
C ALA A 159 25.32 -20.40 -20.98
N ASP A 160 26.45 -20.80 -21.62
CA ASP A 160 27.75 -20.15 -21.38
C ASP A 160 27.79 -18.71 -21.84
N THR A 161 27.21 -18.41 -23.00
CA THR A 161 27.14 -17.05 -23.54
C THR A 161 26.26 -16.19 -22.64
N LEU A 162 25.12 -16.73 -22.20
CA LEU A 162 24.22 -16.03 -21.28
C LEU A 162 24.89 -15.73 -19.94
N ALA A 163 25.59 -16.69 -19.35
CA ALA A 163 26.32 -16.55 -18.11
C ALA A 163 27.39 -15.43 -18.18
N LYS A 164 28.22 -15.44 -19.22
CA LYS A 164 29.24 -14.39 -19.44
C LYS A 164 28.65 -13.00 -19.62
N LYS A 165 27.55 -12.88 -20.37
CA LYS A 165 26.85 -11.61 -20.54
C LYS A 165 26.14 -11.17 -19.26
N GLN A 166 25.62 -12.09 -18.45
CA GLN A 166 24.97 -11.78 -17.18
C GLN A 166 25.95 -11.14 -16.20
N ILE A 167 27.16 -11.68 -16.07
CA ILE A 167 28.21 -11.09 -15.21
C ILE A 167 28.47 -9.62 -15.59
N LYS A 168 28.59 -9.33 -16.89
CA LYS A 168 28.80 -7.97 -17.39
C LYS A 168 27.59 -7.06 -17.11
N ALA A 169 26.39 -7.56 -17.36
CA ALA A 169 25.16 -6.81 -17.13
C ALA A 169 24.94 -6.52 -15.64
N ASP A 170 25.24 -7.46 -14.76
CA ASP A 170 25.15 -7.29 -13.31
C ASP A 170 26.19 -6.25 -12.81
N ALA A 171 27.40 -6.23 -13.37
CA ALA A 171 28.41 -5.21 -13.06
C ALA A 171 27.93 -3.80 -13.44
N VAL A 172 27.39 -3.65 -14.68
CA VAL A 172 26.84 -2.36 -15.16
C VAL A 172 25.66 -1.93 -14.29
N MET A 173 24.75 -2.85 -13.96
CA MET A 173 23.61 -2.54 -13.08
C MET A 173 24.08 -1.98 -11.73
N ARG A 174 25.06 -2.62 -11.09
CA ARG A 174 25.56 -2.20 -9.77
C ARG A 174 26.27 -0.85 -9.79
N THR A 175 26.86 -0.46 -10.91
CA THR A 175 27.55 0.84 -11.05
C THR A 175 26.63 1.96 -11.51
N GLY A 176 25.51 1.64 -12.13
CA GLY A 176 24.57 2.60 -12.70
C GLY A 176 23.35 2.95 -11.81
N TRP A 177 23.14 2.22 -10.71
CA TRP A 177 22.06 2.50 -9.78
C TRP A 177 22.61 3.13 -8.51
N TYR A 178 22.17 4.36 -8.24
CA TYR A 178 22.41 5.07 -6.99
C TYR A 178 21.13 5.08 -6.17
N ALA A 179 21.20 4.62 -4.93
CA ALA A 179 20.14 4.72 -3.95
C ALA A 179 20.26 6.04 -3.19
#